data_dfb76509fca634489da46962cbe70e4f
#
_entry.id   dfb76509fca634489da46962cbe70e4f
#
_cell.length_a   1.000
_cell.length_b   1.000
_cell.length_c   1.000
_cell.angle_alpha   90.00
_cell.angle_beta   90.00
_cell.angle_gamma   90.00
#
_symmetry.space_group_name_H-M   'P 1'
#
loop_
_entity.id
_entity.type
_entity.pdbx_description
1 polymer ?
#
loop_
_entity_poly.entity_id
_entity_poly.type
_entity_poly.pdbx_seq_one_letter_code
_entity_poly.pdbx_strand_id
1 'polypeptide(L)'
;MPLSPSEAAGAWTLESGGRNICVVTLGQSRVGAGYSAKAAPDCGASLPGDPAAWRPTPDGMRLVTADGATVIDFGRWSNSLFVAHRSGGVDVQLRRGVSRDATP
;
A
#
# COMPACT_ATOMS: atom_id res chain seq x y z
N MET A 1 15.04 9.00 -1.82
CA MET A 1 15.61 7.65 -1.81
C MET A 1 14.51 6.60 -1.81
N PRO A 2 14.71 5.52 -2.52
CA PRO A 2 13.71 4.45 -2.50
C PRO A 2 13.55 3.87 -1.10
N LEU A 3 12.35 3.39 -0.83
CA LEU A 3 12.03 2.78 0.44
C LEU A 3 12.70 1.41 0.52
N SER A 4 13.38 1.11 1.63
CA SER A 4 13.98 -0.20 1.81
C SER A 4 12.93 -1.19 2.34
N PRO A 5 13.12 -2.50 2.09
CA PRO A 5 12.17 -3.50 2.60
C PRO A 5 12.01 -3.46 4.12
N SER A 6 13.09 -3.25 4.84
CA SER A 6 13.00 -3.20 6.32
C SER A 6 12.24 -1.98 6.81
N GLU A 7 12.32 -0.88 6.08
CA GLU A 7 11.56 0.33 6.44
C GLU A 7 10.06 0.14 6.16
N ALA A 8 9.74 -0.58 5.10
CA ALA A 8 8.35 -0.74 4.66
C ALA A 8 7.64 -1.89 5.36
N ALA A 9 8.36 -2.87 5.88
CA ALA A 9 7.74 -4.08 6.42
C ALA A 9 6.76 -3.75 7.54
N GLY A 10 5.65 -4.48 7.55
CA GLY A 10 4.65 -4.37 8.59
C GLY A 10 3.27 -4.05 8.03
N ALA A 11 2.36 -3.74 8.93
CA ALA A 11 0.96 -3.45 8.59
C ALA A 11 0.79 -1.96 8.28
N TRP A 12 0.01 -1.69 7.26
CA TRP A 12 -0.36 -0.35 6.85
C TRP A 12 -1.88 -0.29 6.69
N THR A 13 -2.48 0.84 7.01
CA THR A 13 -3.91 1.04 6.82
C THR A 13 -4.15 1.79 5.52
N LEU A 14 -4.96 1.20 4.65
CA LEU A 14 -5.40 1.87 3.43
C LEU A 14 -6.59 2.77 3.77
N GLU A 15 -6.49 4.04 3.42
CA GLU A 15 -7.52 5.03 3.68
C GLU A 15 -7.97 5.67 2.37
N SER A 16 -9.24 5.99 2.29
CA SER A 16 -9.80 6.68 1.14
C SER A 16 -10.87 7.65 1.61
N GLY A 17 -10.73 8.92 1.24
CA GLY A 17 -11.71 9.94 1.64
C GLY A 17 -11.83 10.13 3.14
N GLY A 18 -10.74 9.92 3.87
CA GLY A 18 -10.73 10.05 5.32
C GLY A 18 -11.27 8.84 6.07
N ARG A 19 -11.56 7.76 5.35
CA ARG A 19 -12.11 6.54 5.95
C ARG A 19 -11.09 5.42 5.86
N ASN A 20 -10.98 4.65 6.95
CA ASN A 20 -10.17 3.44 6.95
C ASN A 20 -10.86 2.36 6.15
N ILE A 21 -10.17 1.80 5.18
CA ILE A 21 -10.75 0.81 4.28
C ILE A 21 -10.32 -0.59 4.70
N CYS A 22 -9.01 -0.81 4.85
CA CYS A 22 -8.50 -2.16 5.08
C CYS A 22 -7.03 -2.08 5.48
N VAL A 23 -6.48 -3.25 5.79
CA VAL A 23 -5.05 -3.36 6.14
C VAL A 23 -4.31 -4.01 4.99
N VAL A 24 -3.17 -3.43 4.62
CA VAL A 24 -2.23 -4.00 3.67
C VAL A 24 -0.94 -4.29 4.42
N THR A 25 -0.47 -5.52 4.32
CA THR A 25 0.76 -5.93 4.99
C THR A 25 1.89 -6.02 3.96
N LEU A 26 2.96 -5.30 4.20
CA LEU A 26 4.15 -5.33 3.36
C LEU A 26 5.22 -6.19 4.02
N GLY A 27 5.79 -7.10 3.25
CA GLY A 27 6.80 -8.02 3.73
C GLY A 27 8.16 -7.78 3.11
N GLN A 28 9.12 -8.60 3.51
CA GLN A 28 10.50 -8.52 3.04
C GLN A 28 10.90 -9.71 2.17
N SER A 29 10.04 -10.70 2.04
CA SER A 29 10.31 -11.86 1.20
C SER A 29 10.22 -11.49 -0.27
N ARG A 30 11.19 -11.94 -1.06
CA ARG A 30 11.20 -11.63 -2.49
C ARG A 30 10.05 -12.33 -3.20
N VAL A 31 9.34 -11.58 -4.04
CA VAL A 31 8.28 -12.09 -4.90
C VAL A 31 8.51 -11.47 -6.28
N GLY A 32 9.00 -12.26 -7.23
CA GLY A 32 9.35 -11.73 -8.54
C GLY A 32 10.36 -10.60 -8.43
N ALA A 33 10.07 -9.46 -8.98
CA ALA A 33 10.94 -8.28 -8.96
C ALA A 33 10.69 -7.40 -7.73
N GLY A 34 9.79 -7.80 -6.83
CA GLY A 34 9.46 -7.00 -5.66
C GLY A 34 9.53 -7.81 -4.37
N TYR A 35 8.72 -7.41 -3.42
CA TYR A 35 8.64 -8.04 -2.10
C TYR A 35 7.19 -8.37 -1.80
N SER A 36 6.97 -9.32 -0.88
CA SER A 36 5.61 -9.79 -0.60
C SER A 36 4.71 -8.66 -0.11
N ALA A 37 3.46 -8.71 -0.53
CA ALA A 37 2.42 -7.82 -0.07
C ALA A 37 1.11 -8.59 0.01
N LYS A 38 0.28 -8.24 0.98
CA LYS A 38 -1.00 -8.91 1.15
C LYS A 38 -2.03 -7.88 1.57
N ALA A 39 -3.10 -7.78 0.81
CA ALA A 39 -4.24 -6.93 1.14
C ALA A 39 -5.32 -7.77 1.79
N ALA A 40 -5.94 -7.24 2.84
CA ALA A 40 -7.08 -7.90 3.46
C ALA A 40 -8.23 -8.00 2.47
N PRO A 41 -9.13 -9.01 2.63
CA PRO A 41 -10.22 -9.18 1.67
C PRO A 41 -11.12 -7.96 1.49
N ASP A 42 -11.28 -7.15 2.52
CA ASP A 42 -12.10 -5.94 2.43
C ASP A 42 -11.45 -4.82 1.63
N CYS A 43 -10.20 -4.99 1.18
CA CYS A 43 -9.57 -4.04 0.25
C CYS A 43 -10.15 -4.13 -1.16
N GLY A 44 -10.77 -5.23 -1.52
CA GLY A 44 -11.03 -5.61 -2.89
C GLY A 44 -11.63 -4.53 -3.77
N ALA A 45 -12.71 -3.89 -3.31
CA ALA A 45 -13.37 -2.86 -4.12
C ALA A 45 -12.61 -1.54 -4.16
N SER A 46 -11.66 -1.33 -3.26
CA SER A 46 -10.91 -0.08 -3.16
C SER A 46 -9.62 -0.10 -3.97
N LEU A 47 -9.23 -1.26 -4.46
CA LEU A 47 -8.03 -1.41 -5.28
C LEU A 47 -8.40 -1.94 -6.66
N PRO A 48 -7.76 -1.46 -7.72
CA PRO A 48 -8.08 -1.90 -9.08
C PRO A 48 -7.60 -3.31 -9.40
N GLY A 49 -6.90 -3.96 -8.48
CA GLY A 49 -6.43 -5.32 -8.65
C GLY A 49 -6.06 -5.91 -7.31
N ASP A 50 -5.64 -7.18 -7.32
CA ASP A 50 -5.27 -7.90 -6.12
C ASP A 50 -3.75 -7.83 -5.94
N PRO A 51 -3.23 -7.02 -4.99
CA PRO A 51 -1.79 -6.91 -4.84
C PRO A 51 -1.18 -8.19 -4.28
N ALA A 52 -0.10 -8.62 -4.88
CA ALA A 52 0.66 -9.78 -4.42
C ALA A 52 2.09 -9.40 -4.05
N ALA A 53 2.55 -8.22 -4.48
CA ALA A 53 3.90 -7.76 -4.21
C ALA A 53 3.93 -6.24 -4.19
N TRP A 54 5.00 -5.69 -3.61
CA TRP A 54 5.26 -4.26 -3.67
C TRP A 54 6.69 -4.03 -4.13
N ARG A 55 6.93 -2.89 -4.76
CA ARG A 55 8.25 -2.53 -5.26
C ARG A 55 8.57 -1.09 -4.85
N PRO A 56 9.79 -0.82 -4.37
CA PRO A 56 10.19 0.57 -4.17
C PRO A 56 10.28 1.28 -5.52
N THR A 57 9.88 2.54 -5.54
CA THR A 57 10.06 3.41 -6.70
C THR A 57 10.83 4.65 -6.27
N PRO A 58 11.35 5.44 -7.21
CA PRO A 58 12.07 6.66 -6.83
C PRO A 58 11.25 7.60 -5.98
N ASP A 59 9.94 7.64 -6.18
CA ASP A 59 9.05 8.56 -5.47
C ASP A 59 8.28 7.92 -4.32
N GLY A 60 8.33 6.60 -4.17
CA GLY A 60 7.57 5.94 -3.13
C GLY A 60 7.56 4.43 -3.29
N MET A 61 6.38 3.87 -3.54
CA MET A 61 6.26 2.43 -3.73
C MET A 61 5.09 2.11 -4.66
N ARG A 62 5.13 0.92 -5.23
CA ARG A 62 4.12 0.44 -6.16
C ARG A 62 3.61 -0.93 -5.69
N LEU A 63 2.31 -1.09 -5.63
CA LEU A 63 1.69 -2.40 -5.46
C LEU A 63 1.47 -3.02 -6.82
N VAL A 64 1.80 -4.30 -6.96
CA VAL A 64 1.67 -5.03 -8.22
C VAL A 64 0.96 -6.34 -7.99
N THR A 65 0.34 -6.86 -9.06
CA THR A 65 -0.28 -8.18 -9.04
C THR A 65 0.77 -9.27 -9.12
N ALA A 66 0.34 -10.52 -9.02
CA ALA A 66 1.24 -11.67 -9.09
C ALA A 66 1.99 -11.75 -10.41
N ASP A 67 1.40 -11.27 -11.49
CA ASP A 67 2.04 -11.25 -12.82
C ASP A 67 2.78 -9.95 -13.12
N GLY A 68 2.86 -9.04 -12.14
CA GLY A 68 3.66 -7.83 -12.25
C GLY A 68 2.92 -6.61 -12.76
N ALA A 69 1.62 -6.69 -12.97
CA ALA A 69 0.84 -5.53 -13.40
C ALA A 69 0.68 -4.54 -12.24
N THR A 70 0.75 -3.26 -12.55
CA THR A 70 0.60 -2.21 -11.55
C THR A 70 -0.81 -2.18 -11.01
N VAL A 71 -0.95 -2.29 -9.70
CA VAL A 71 -2.23 -2.07 -9.00
C VAL A 71 -2.38 -0.59 -8.70
N ILE A 72 -1.41 -0.01 -8.02
CA ILE A 72 -1.45 1.40 -7.65
C ILE A 72 -0.04 1.89 -7.33
N ASP A 73 0.25 3.14 -7.70
CA ASP A 73 1.50 3.81 -7.38
C ASP A 73 1.25 4.80 -6.25
N PHE A 74 2.12 4.74 -5.24
CA PHE A 74 2.08 5.68 -4.13
C PHE A 74 3.31 6.57 -4.16
N GLY A 75 3.09 7.86 -3.88
CA GLY A 75 4.17 8.78 -3.59
C GLY A 75 4.43 8.81 -2.09
N ARG A 76 5.70 8.94 -1.70
CA ARG A 76 6.08 8.99 -0.29
C ARG A 76 5.87 10.40 0.23
N TRP A 77 4.99 10.54 1.21
CA TRP A 77 4.76 11.81 1.89
C TRP A 77 5.65 11.93 3.11
N SER A 78 5.75 10.85 3.89
CA SER A 78 6.60 10.76 5.07
C SER A 78 6.99 9.31 5.30
N ASN A 79 7.71 9.03 6.38
CA ASN A 79 8.09 7.66 6.72
C ASN A 79 6.90 6.79 7.11
N SER A 80 5.73 7.38 7.33
CA SER A 80 4.54 6.66 7.77
C SER A 80 3.33 6.90 6.90
N LEU A 81 3.49 7.61 5.77
CA LEU A 81 2.36 7.95 4.92
C LEU A 81 2.76 7.95 3.45
N PHE A 82 2.02 7.19 2.65
CA PHE A 82 2.09 7.22 1.19
C PHE A 82 0.76 7.69 0.64
N VAL A 83 0.78 8.41 -0.45
CA VAL A 83 -0.42 8.98 -1.06
C VAL A 83 -0.46 8.61 -2.53
N ALA A 84 -1.61 8.16 -3.00
CA ALA A 84 -1.86 7.92 -4.40
C ALA A 84 -2.98 8.83 -4.88
N HIS A 85 -2.68 9.66 -5.88
CA HIS A 85 -3.69 10.53 -6.48
C HIS A 85 -4.39 9.76 -7.59
N ARG A 86 -5.70 9.66 -7.49
CA ARG A 86 -6.50 8.93 -8.47
C ARG A 86 -7.19 9.91 -9.40
N SER A 87 -7.04 9.66 -10.68
CA SER A 87 -7.70 10.45 -11.70
C SER A 87 -9.22 10.24 -11.61
N GLY A 88 -9.94 11.32 -11.39
CA GLY A 88 -11.40 11.26 -11.33
C GLY A 88 -11.97 10.61 -10.09
N GLY A 89 -11.16 10.44 -9.04
CA GLY A 89 -11.61 9.80 -7.81
C GLY A 89 -11.02 10.45 -6.58
N VAL A 90 -11.31 9.84 -5.45
CA VAL A 90 -10.78 10.29 -4.17
C VAL A 90 -9.37 9.73 -4.01
N ASP A 91 -8.46 10.55 -3.47
CA ASP A 91 -7.10 10.11 -3.19
C ASP A 91 -7.10 8.96 -2.19
N VAL A 92 -6.17 8.05 -2.40
CA VAL A 92 -5.99 6.91 -1.51
C VAL A 92 -4.68 7.10 -0.77
N GLN A 93 -4.70 6.81 0.53
CA GLN A 93 -3.54 6.93 1.39
C GLN A 93 -3.23 5.59 2.02
N LEU A 94 -1.94 5.36 2.24
CA LEU A 94 -1.47 4.17 2.95
C LEU A 94 -0.70 4.67 4.17
N ARG A 95 -1.27 4.47 5.35
CA ARG A 95 -0.74 4.98 6.61
C ARG A 95 -0.16 3.85 7.43
N ARG A 96 1.02 4.06 7.99
CA ARG A 96 1.71 3.03 8.77
C ARG A 96 0.88 2.63 9.98
N GLY A 97 0.82 1.33 10.21
CA GLY A 97 0.15 0.76 11.37
C GLY A 97 -1.30 0.44 11.10
N VAL A 98 -1.92 -0.22 12.06
CA VAL A 98 -3.35 -0.54 12.02
C VAL A 98 -4.08 0.56 12.77
N SER A 99 -5.08 1.14 12.11
CA SER A 99 -5.85 2.20 12.72
C SER A 99 -6.62 1.68 13.93
N ARG A 100 -6.64 2.48 14.98
CA ARG A 100 -7.37 2.15 16.19
C ARG A 100 -8.42 3.20 16.48
N ASP A 101 -9.02 3.71 15.46
CA ASP A 101 -10.01 4.76 15.56
C ASP A 101 -11.17 4.37 16.44
N ALA A 102 -11.48 3.10 16.51
CA ALA A 102 -12.55 2.58 17.35
C ALA A 102 -12.06 2.21 18.75
N THR A 103 -10.80 2.40 19.02
CA THR A 103 -10.28 2.03 20.33
C THR A 103 -10.80 2.98 21.39
N PRO A 104 -11.48 2.44 22.36
CA PRO A 104 -11.90 3.28 23.47
C PRO A 104 -10.72 3.83 24.22
#